data_cb8f1951cef440288db8c735026931d8
#
_entry.id   cb8f1951cef440288db8c735026931d8
#
_cell.length_a   1.000
_cell.length_b   1.000
_cell.length_c   1.000
_cell.angle_alpha   90.00
_cell.angle_beta   90.00
_cell.angle_gamma   90.00
#
_symmetry.space_group_name_H-M   'P 1'
#
loop_
_entity.id
_entity.type
_entity.pdbx_description
1 polymer ?
#
loop_
_entity_poly.entity_id
_entity_poly.type
_entity_poly.pdbx_seq_one_letter_code
_entity_poly.pdbx_strand_id
1 'polypeptide(L)'
;MAEIKDKVTFKGNPITLVGNQVKAGDTAPDFTVLSPELKELKLSDYKGKVVVIAVFPSVDTGVCALQLARFNQEAASFGDDVQLLTISADLPFALGRYCADKGIANALTASDHRELDFGTKYGFVIKELRLLSRGTIIVDKDGVIRYVEYVSEVGEHPDYEKALEVIKELTK
;
A
#
# COMPACT_ATOMS: atom_id res chain seq x y z
N MET A 1 9.62 6.87 -18.06
CA MET A 1 9.31 6.54 -16.67
C MET A 1 10.61 6.52 -15.85
N ALA A 2 10.62 7.17 -14.71
CA ALA A 2 11.83 7.25 -13.89
C ALA A 2 12.21 5.88 -13.32
N GLU A 3 13.51 5.59 -13.30
CA GLU A 3 14.06 4.39 -12.67
C GLU A 3 14.88 4.80 -11.45
N ILE A 4 14.63 4.14 -10.32
CA ILE A 4 15.37 4.34 -9.08
C ILE A 4 16.19 3.08 -8.83
N LYS A 5 17.50 3.20 -8.95
CA LYS A 5 18.46 2.09 -8.83
C LYS A 5 19.20 2.16 -7.50
N ASP A 6 19.58 1.00 -6.97
CA ASP A 6 20.47 0.85 -5.82
C ASP A 6 19.99 1.51 -4.52
N LYS A 7 18.67 1.78 -4.41
CA LYS A 7 18.06 2.32 -3.20
C LYS A 7 17.31 1.27 -2.39
N VAL A 8 16.87 0.20 -3.06
CA VAL A 8 16.07 -0.86 -2.44
C VAL A 8 16.68 -2.21 -2.81
N THR A 9 16.68 -3.12 -1.86
CA THR A 9 17.14 -4.49 -2.07
C THR A 9 16.01 -5.49 -1.82
N PHE A 10 16.12 -6.65 -2.45
CA PHE A 10 15.24 -7.79 -2.18
C PHE A 10 16.14 -8.99 -1.89
N LYS A 11 16.06 -9.53 -0.68
CA LYS A 11 16.95 -10.60 -0.18
C LYS A 11 18.42 -10.23 -0.36
N GLY A 12 18.74 -8.96 -0.07
CA GLY A 12 20.08 -8.41 -0.18
C GLY A 12 20.53 -8.03 -1.58
N ASN A 13 19.76 -8.32 -2.61
CA ASN A 13 20.10 -8.01 -4.00
C ASN A 13 19.48 -6.69 -4.44
N PRO A 14 20.23 -5.78 -5.06
CA PRO A 14 19.66 -4.53 -5.56
C PRO A 14 18.57 -4.77 -6.60
N ILE A 15 17.50 -3.99 -6.50
CA ILE A 15 16.41 -4.01 -7.47
C ILE A 15 16.18 -2.59 -7.99
N THR A 16 15.45 -2.49 -9.10
CA THR A 16 15.13 -1.21 -9.72
C THR A 16 13.64 -0.92 -9.50
N LEU A 17 13.33 0.23 -8.89
CA LEU A 17 11.95 0.70 -8.82
C LEU A 17 11.66 1.58 -10.03
N VAL A 18 10.46 1.45 -10.55
CA VAL A 18 9.98 2.21 -11.72
C VAL A 18 8.75 2.98 -11.32
N GLY A 19 8.65 4.21 -11.83
CA GLY A 19 7.50 5.07 -11.62
C GLY A 19 7.90 6.40 -11.00
N ASN A 20 6.89 7.13 -10.54
CA ASN A 20 7.06 8.47 -9.99
C ASN A 20 6.91 8.42 -8.47
N GLN A 21 8.03 8.43 -7.74
CA GLN A 21 7.97 8.46 -6.29
C GLN A 21 7.36 9.78 -5.79
N VAL A 22 6.62 9.67 -4.70
CA VAL A 22 5.92 10.79 -4.07
C VAL A 22 6.57 11.12 -2.73
N LYS A 23 6.24 12.30 -2.19
CA LYS A 23 6.73 12.73 -0.88
C LYS A 23 5.62 13.43 -0.10
N ALA A 24 5.81 13.57 1.20
CA ALA A 24 4.89 14.32 2.04
C ALA A 24 4.75 15.76 1.54
N GLY A 25 3.53 16.25 1.48
CA GLY A 25 3.18 17.56 0.93
C GLY A 25 2.66 17.51 -0.50
N ASP A 26 2.90 16.42 -1.23
CA ASP A 26 2.37 16.28 -2.58
C ASP A 26 0.86 16.03 -2.55
N THR A 27 0.16 16.49 -3.58
CA THR A 27 -1.21 16.04 -3.83
C THR A 27 -1.15 14.58 -4.27
N ALA A 28 -1.91 13.72 -3.59
CA ALA A 28 -1.91 12.30 -3.89
C ALA A 28 -2.51 12.04 -5.28
N PRO A 29 -1.75 11.44 -6.22
CA PRO A 29 -2.29 11.07 -7.52
C PRO A 29 -3.45 10.07 -7.37
N ASP A 30 -4.53 10.28 -8.11
CA ASP A 30 -5.61 9.31 -8.16
C ASP A 30 -5.15 8.06 -8.92
N PHE A 31 -5.69 6.91 -8.55
CA PHE A 31 -5.35 5.64 -9.18
C PHE A 31 -6.57 4.73 -9.20
N THR A 32 -6.50 3.70 -10.03
CA THR A 32 -7.54 2.68 -10.13
C THR A 32 -6.91 1.31 -9.89
N VAL A 33 -7.48 0.57 -8.92
CA VAL A 33 -7.11 -0.81 -8.60
C VAL A 33 -8.37 -1.66 -8.57
N LEU A 34 -8.23 -2.97 -8.46
CA LEU A 34 -9.37 -3.89 -8.47
C LEU A 34 -9.61 -4.52 -7.11
N SER A 35 -10.86 -4.53 -6.67
CA SER A 35 -11.26 -5.29 -5.49
C SER A 35 -11.22 -6.80 -5.77
N PRO A 36 -11.30 -7.65 -4.72
CA PRO A 36 -11.42 -9.10 -4.93
C PRO A 36 -12.61 -9.50 -5.80
N GLU A 37 -13.67 -8.68 -5.85
CA GLU A 37 -14.85 -8.91 -6.67
C GLU A 37 -14.72 -8.32 -8.07
N LEU A 38 -13.54 -7.87 -8.47
CA LEU A 38 -13.20 -7.29 -9.78
C LEU A 38 -13.85 -5.92 -10.03
N LYS A 39 -14.24 -5.22 -8.98
CA LYS A 39 -14.74 -3.84 -9.08
C LYS A 39 -13.59 -2.86 -9.00
N GLU A 40 -13.70 -1.78 -9.76
CA GLU A 40 -12.71 -0.72 -9.71
C GLU A 40 -12.83 0.08 -8.40
N LEU A 41 -11.69 0.28 -7.75
CA LEU A 41 -11.54 1.12 -6.57
C LEU A 41 -10.58 2.26 -6.92
N LYS A 42 -10.96 3.48 -6.58
CA LYS A 42 -10.14 4.68 -6.82
C LYS A 42 -9.87 5.39 -5.51
N LEU A 43 -8.71 6.04 -5.40
CA LEU A 43 -8.40 6.85 -4.23
C LEU A 43 -9.48 7.92 -4.02
N SER A 44 -9.98 8.52 -5.11
CA SER A 44 -11.03 9.54 -5.06
C SER A 44 -12.35 9.05 -4.44
N ASP A 45 -12.57 7.74 -4.37
CA ASP A 45 -13.76 7.18 -3.71
C ASP A 45 -13.75 7.40 -2.20
N TYR A 46 -12.58 7.72 -1.63
CA TYR A 46 -12.38 7.87 -0.18
C TYR A 46 -12.10 9.31 0.24
N LYS A 47 -12.48 10.30 -0.58
CA LYS A 47 -12.33 11.72 -0.23
C LYS A 47 -13.04 12.02 1.09
N GLY A 48 -12.40 12.83 1.92
CA GLY A 48 -12.93 13.17 3.24
C GLY A 48 -12.51 12.20 4.33
N LYS A 49 -11.80 11.14 3.98
CA LYS A 49 -11.23 10.19 4.94
C LYS A 49 -9.70 10.22 4.89
N VAL A 50 -9.09 9.86 6.01
CA VAL A 50 -7.66 9.55 6.02
C VAL A 50 -7.50 8.17 5.40
N VAL A 51 -6.69 8.06 4.35
CA VAL A 51 -6.45 6.79 3.67
C VAL A 51 -5.04 6.30 4.01
N VAL A 52 -4.95 5.12 4.58
CA VAL A 52 -3.68 4.45 4.87
C VAL A 52 -3.47 3.38 3.80
N ILE A 53 -2.44 3.56 2.99
CA ILE A 53 -2.13 2.63 1.91
C ILE A 53 -0.92 1.80 2.32
N ALA A 54 -1.13 0.50 2.51
CA ALA A 54 -0.08 -0.46 2.79
C ALA A 54 0.24 -1.21 1.50
N VAL A 55 1.50 -1.17 1.08
CA VAL A 55 1.96 -1.73 -0.19
C VAL A 55 2.92 -2.88 0.10
N PHE A 56 2.77 -3.99 -0.60
CA PHE A 56 3.64 -5.15 -0.42
C PHE A 56 3.67 -6.03 -1.68
N PRO A 57 4.70 -6.90 -1.82
CA PRO A 57 4.83 -7.74 -3.02
C PRO A 57 3.72 -8.79 -3.18
N SER A 58 3.36 -9.50 -2.12
CA SER A 58 2.35 -10.56 -2.20
C SER A 58 1.91 -11.04 -0.82
N VAL A 59 0.61 -11.36 -0.69
CA VAL A 59 0.07 -11.98 0.53
C VAL A 59 0.65 -13.38 0.79
N ASP A 60 1.27 -13.99 -0.21
CA ASP A 60 1.90 -15.30 -0.09
C ASP A 60 3.30 -15.26 0.54
N THR A 61 3.81 -14.09 0.92
CA THR A 61 5.08 -13.96 1.65
C THR A 61 4.81 -13.68 3.12
N GLY A 62 5.69 -14.19 4.00
CA GLY A 62 5.48 -14.09 5.45
C GLY A 62 5.39 -12.66 5.99
N VAL A 63 6.29 -11.78 5.55
CA VAL A 63 6.30 -10.37 6.00
C VAL A 63 5.04 -9.64 5.51
N CYS A 64 4.59 -9.91 4.28
CA CYS A 64 3.37 -9.31 3.74
C CYS A 64 2.14 -9.73 4.53
N ALA A 65 2.06 -11.00 4.88
CA ALA A 65 0.96 -11.52 5.70
C ALA A 65 0.95 -10.85 7.09
N LEU A 66 2.11 -10.68 7.71
CA LEU A 66 2.23 -10.02 9.01
C LEU A 66 1.91 -8.52 8.91
N GLN A 67 2.34 -7.86 7.85
CA GLN A 67 2.02 -6.46 7.59
C GLN A 67 0.51 -6.26 7.50
N LEU A 68 -0.16 -7.07 6.71
CA LEU A 68 -1.61 -7.00 6.55
C LEU A 68 -2.32 -7.27 7.87
N ALA A 69 -1.91 -8.31 8.59
CA ALA A 69 -2.50 -8.66 9.89
C ALA A 69 -2.33 -7.52 10.91
N ARG A 70 -1.14 -6.91 10.98
CA ARG A 70 -0.87 -5.81 11.90
C ARG A 70 -1.77 -4.60 11.58
N PHE A 71 -1.83 -4.17 10.34
CA PHE A 71 -2.68 -3.04 9.96
C PHE A 71 -4.16 -3.35 10.15
N ASN A 72 -4.59 -4.56 9.83
CA ASN A 72 -5.98 -4.96 10.04
C ASN A 72 -6.38 -4.91 11.52
N GLN A 73 -5.48 -5.35 12.41
CA GLN A 73 -5.70 -5.30 13.85
C GLN A 73 -5.81 -3.85 14.34
N GLU A 74 -4.89 -2.99 13.92
CA GLU A 74 -4.88 -1.59 14.31
C GLU A 74 -6.08 -0.82 13.71
N ALA A 75 -6.51 -1.20 12.52
CA ALA A 75 -7.64 -0.56 11.84
C ALA A 75 -8.94 -0.64 12.64
N ALA A 76 -9.09 -1.66 13.48
CA ALA A 76 -10.26 -1.79 14.34
C ALA A 76 -10.42 -0.61 15.31
N SER A 77 -9.33 0.08 15.64
CA SER A 77 -9.32 1.22 16.56
C SER A 77 -9.42 2.59 15.86
N PHE A 78 -9.35 2.64 14.52
CA PHE A 78 -9.25 3.91 13.78
C PHE A 78 -10.58 4.66 13.63
N GLY A 79 -11.71 3.97 13.72
CA GLY A 79 -13.01 4.57 13.48
C GLY A 79 -13.31 4.78 11.99
N ASP A 80 -14.44 5.43 11.72
CA ASP A 80 -14.97 5.60 10.35
C ASP A 80 -14.22 6.65 9.53
N ASP A 81 -13.39 7.48 10.17
CA ASP A 81 -12.63 8.55 9.50
C ASP A 81 -11.38 8.05 8.79
N VAL A 82 -11.01 6.79 9.01
CA VAL A 82 -9.79 6.20 8.43
C VAL A 82 -10.16 4.99 7.59
N GLN A 83 -9.65 4.96 6.36
CA GLN A 83 -9.79 3.80 5.48
C GLN A 83 -8.43 3.16 5.28
N LEU A 84 -8.30 1.90 5.65
CA LEU A 84 -7.11 1.11 5.36
C LEU A 84 -7.30 0.43 4.01
N LEU A 85 -6.34 0.66 3.10
CA LEU A 85 -6.32 0.08 1.77
C LEU A 85 -4.97 -0.62 1.59
N THR A 86 -4.98 -1.92 1.33
CA THR A 86 -3.75 -2.67 1.06
C THR A 86 -3.69 -3.00 -0.42
N ILE A 87 -2.52 -2.82 -1.03
CA ILE A 87 -2.34 -2.96 -2.47
C ILE A 87 -1.14 -3.87 -2.75
N SER A 88 -1.34 -4.84 -3.64
CA SER A 88 -0.30 -5.69 -4.18
C SER A 88 -0.60 -6.00 -5.64
N ALA A 89 0.32 -6.68 -6.32
CA ALA A 89 0.10 -7.16 -7.68
C ALA A 89 -0.48 -8.59 -7.70
N ASP A 90 -0.90 -9.11 -6.54
CA ASP A 90 -1.63 -10.39 -6.49
C ASP A 90 -2.90 -10.32 -7.33
N LEU A 91 -3.34 -11.46 -7.84
CA LEU A 91 -4.62 -11.53 -8.53
C LEU A 91 -5.77 -11.26 -7.53
N PRO A 92 -6.86 -10.62 -7.98
CA PRO A 92 -8.01 -10.35 -7.11
C PRO A 92 -8.56 -11.60 -6.43
N PHE A 93 -8.55 -12.72 -7.13
CA PHE A 93 -9.03 -14.01 -6.59
C PHE A 93 -8.16 -14.50 -5.43
N ALA A 94 -6.83 -14.32 -5.55
CA ALA A 94 -5.89 -14.71 -4.49
C ALA A 94 -6.10 -13.84 -3.24
N LEU A 95 -6.33 -12.55 -3.43
CA LEU A 95 -6.64 -11.65 -2.32
C LEU A 95 -7.95 -12.02 -1.63
N GLY A 96 -8.98 -12.33 -2.39
CA GLY A 96 -10.27 -12.76 -1.85
C GLY A 96 -10.14 -14.02 -1.01
N ARG A 97 -9.43 -15.02 -1.53
CA ARG A 97 -9.17 -16.27 -0.79
C ARG A 97 -8.40 -16.01 0.49
N TYR A 98 -7.35 -15.20 0.43
CA TYR A 98 -6.53 -14.88 1.61
C TYR A 98 -7.36 -14.18 2.69
N CYS A 99 -8.16 -13.19 2.33
CA CYS A 99 -9.00 -12.46 3.28
C CYS A 99 -10.02 -13.37 3.94
N ALA A 100 -10.64 -14.27 3.16
CA ALA A 100 -11.61 -15.24 3.69
C ALA A 100 -10.94 -16.21 4.67
N ASP A 101 -9.77 -16.74 4.31
CA ASP A 101 -9.06 -17.72 5.14
C ASP A 101 -8.51 -17.12 6.44
N LYS A 102 -8.11 -15.84 6.44
CA LYS A 102 -7.47 -15.17 7.57
C LYS A 102 -8.38 -14.24 8.35
N GLY A 103 -9.63 -14.11 7.95
CA GLY A 103 -10.58 -13.24 8.64
C GLY A 103 -10.24 -11.77 8.58
N ILE A 104 -9.66 -11.30 7.48
CA ILE A 104 -9.33 -9.89 7.28
C ILE A 104 -10.62 -9.12 6.97
N ALA A 105 -11.10 -8.33 7.91
CA ALA A 105 -12.38 -7.65 7.81
C ALA A 105 -12.28 -6.12 7.82
N ASN A 106 -11.22 -5.56 8.42
CA ASN A 106 -11.10 -4.11 8.64
C ASN A 106 -10.25 -3.42 7.57
N ALA A 107 -9.71 -4.17 6.62
CA ALA A 107 -8.91 -3.65 5.53
C ALA A 107 -9.57 -3.98 4.19
N LEU A 108 -9.52 -3.02 3.26
CA LEU A 108 -9.81 -3.32 1.87
C LEU A 108 -8.53 -3.80 1.22
N THR A 109 -8.57 -4.95 0.58
CA THR A 109 -7.45 -5.45 -0.20
C THR A 109 -7.73 -5.21 -1.68
N ALA A 110 -6.73 -4.75 -2.40
CA ALA A 110 -6.90 -4.41 -3.81
C ALA A 110 -5.71 -4.86 -4.63
N SER A 111 -5.98 -5.16 -5.89
CA SER A 111 -5.00 -5.67 -6.84
C SER A 111 -4.63 -4.61 -7.87
N ASP A 112 -3.33 -4.40 -8.04
CA ASP A 112 -2.78 -3.51 -9.06
C ASP A 112 -2.29 -4.29 -10.30
N HIS A 113 -2.66 -5.58 -10.41
CA HIS A 113 -2.09 -6.48 -11.43
C HIS A 113 -2.40 -6.05 -12.86
N ARG A 114 -3.58 -5.49 -13.08
CA ARG A 114 -4.07 -5.25 -14.45
C ARG A 114 -3.21 -4.23 -15.20
N GLU A 115 -2.95 -3.08 -14.58
CA GLU A 115 -2.25 -1.98 -15.26
C GLU A 115 -1.04 -1.47 -14.49
N LEU A 116 -0.83 -1.90 -13.26
CA LEU A 116 0.17 -1.35 -12.33
C LEU A 116 0.02 0.18 -12.19
N ASP A 117 -1.23 0.65 -12.20
CA ASP A 117 -1.56 2.07 -12.18
C ASP A 117 -1.08 2.75 -10.90
N PHE A 118 -1.39 2.14 -9.74
CA PHE A 118 -0.90 2.64 -8.46
C PHE A 118 0.63 2.56 -8.40
N GLY A 119 1.20 1.41 -8.71
CA GLY A 119 2.64 1.20 -8.62
C GLY A 119 3.43 2.19 -9.46
N THR A 120 2.95 2.48 -10.67
CA THR A 120 3.58 3.43 -11.59
C THR A 120 3.47 4.87 -11.09
N LYS A 121 2.30 5.27 -10.64
CA LYS A 121 2.05 6.65 -10.16
C LYS A 121 2.76 6.96 -8.85
N TYR A 122 3.07 5.94 -8.06
CA TYR A 122 3.68 6.10 -6.73
C TYR A 122 5.11 5.55 -6.65
N GLY A 123 5.64 4.99 -7.74
CA GLY A 123 7.04 4.55 -7.81
C GLY A 123 7.36 3.27 -7.04
N PHE A 124 6.41 2.34 -6.96
CA PHE A 124 6.58 1.07 -6.24
C PHE A 124 6.85 -0.13 -7.14
N VAL A 125 6.82 0.00 -8.47
CA VAL A 125 6.98 -1.15 -9.35
C VAL A 125 8.42 -1.67 -9.32
N ILE A 126 8.60 -2.93 -8.99
CA ILE A 126 9.88 -3.62 -9.12
C ILE A 126 10.02 -4.07 -10.57
N LYS A 127 10.94 -3.45 -11.30
CA LYS A 127 11.12 -3.67 -12.74
C LYS A 127 11.39 -5.13 -13.08
N GLU A 128 12.28 -5.75 -12.32
CA GLU A 128 12.75 -7.11 -12.58
C GLU A 128 11.69 -8.19 -12.32
N LEU A 129 10.71 -7.90 -11.45
CA LEU A 129 9.75 -8.90 -11.00
C LEU A 129 8.30 -8.56 -11.36
N ARG A 130 8.02 -7.32 -11.75
CA ARG A 130 6.67 -6.78 -11.95
C ARG A 130 5.77 -6.98 -10.74
N LEU A 131 6.37 -6.90 -9.56
CA LEU A 131 5.67 -6.87 -8.27
C LEU A 131 5.76 -5.45 -7.71
N LEU A 132 4.99 -5.17 -6.68
CA LEU A 132 5.13 -3.93 -5.94
C LEU A 132 6.15 -4.11 -4.81
N SER A 133 6.92 -3.07 -4.55
CA SER A 133 7.83 -3.04 -3.41
C SER A 133 7.03 -2.83 -2.12
N ARG A 134 7.71 -2.69 -0.99
CA ARG A 134 7.03 -2.54 0.31
C ARG A 134 7.08 -1.10 0.78
N GLY A 135 5.98 -0.63 1.33
CA GLY A 135 5.93 0.70 1.91
C GLY A 135 4.57 1.07 2.48
N THR A 136 4.50 2.31 2.94
CA THR A 136 3.28 2.88 3.50
C THR A 136 3.11 4.30 3.01
N ILE A 137 1.88 4.67 2.63
CA ILE A 137 1.52 6.03 2.27
C ILE A 137 0.27 6.41 3.06
N ILE A 138 0.27 7.60 3.65
CA ILE A 138 -0.89 8.12 4.35
C ILE A 138 -1.33 9.42 3.69
N VAL A 139 -2.60 9.46 3.29
CA VAL A 139 -3.22 10.61 2.63
C VAL A 139 -4.25 11.20 3.58
N ASP A 140 -4.25 12.52 3.76
CA ASP A 140 -5.20 13.18 4.65
C ASP A 140 -6.56 13.37 3.98
N LYS A 141 -7.49 13.98 4.73
CA LYS A 141 -8.87 14.21 4.27
C LYS A 141 -8.96 15.15 3.07
N ASP A 142 -7.93 15.95 2.84
CA ASP A 142 -7.86 16.91 1.73
C ASP A 142 -7.14 16.34 0.50
N GLY A 143 -6.71 15.08 0.56
CA GLY A 143 -6.00 14.45 -0.54
C GLY A 143 -4.53 14.76 -0.61
N VAL A 144 -3.94 15.26 0.48
CA VAL A 144 -2.52 15.59 0.57
C VAL A 144 -1.78 14.45 1.27
N ILE A 145 -0.64 14.04 0.70
CA ILE A 145 0.21 13.02 1.30
C ILE A 145 0.88 13.58 2.55
N ARG A 146 0.73 12.88 3.67
CA ARG A 146 1.32 13.28 4.96
C ARG A 146 2.43 12.35 5.42
N TYR A 147 2.53 11.17 4.86
CA TYR A 147 3.56 10.21 5.24
C TYR A 147 3.87 9.29 4.06
N VAL A 148 5.15 9.04 3.85
CA VAL A 148 5.64 8.12 2.81
C VAL A 148 6.79 7.31 3.38
N GLU A 149 6.73 6.00 3.21
CA GLU A 149 7.86 5.13 3.47
C GLU A 149 8.05 4.17 2.29
N TYR A 150 9.26 4.15 1.73
CA TYR A 150 9.73 3.13 0.79
C TYR A 150 10.72 2.27 1.57
N VAL A 151 10.34 1.05 1.93
CA VAL A 151 11.19 0.17 2.75
C VAL A 151 12.44 -0.21 1.96
N SER A 152 13.61 -0.03 2.55
CA SER A 152 14.89 -0.21 1.85
C SER A 152 15.24 -1.67 1.55
N GLU A 153 14.73 -2.62 2.36
CA GLU A 153 14.84 -4.06 2.10
C GLU A 153 13.43 -4.64 2.06
N VAL A 154 13.01 -5.15 0.89
CA VAL A 154 11.64 -5.60 0.65
C VAL A 154 11.22 -6.71 1.62
N GLY A 155 12.17 -7.50 2.11
CA GLY A 155 11.89 -8.55 3.08
C GLY A 155 11.68 -8.08 4.52
N GLU A 156 11.85 -6.79 4.82
CA GLU A 156 11.71 -6.26 6.16
C GLU A 156 10.36 -5.55 6.37
N HIS A 157 9.98 -5.39 7.64
CA HIS A 157 8.74 -4.72 8.00
C HIS A 157 8.85 -3.20 7.78
N PRO A 158 7.74 -2.53 7.44
CA PRO A 158 7.68 -1.07 7.50
C PRO A 158 7.68 -0.60 8.97
N ASP A 159 7.85 0.71 9.17
CA ASP A 159 7.78 1.34 10.49
C ASP A 159 6.32 1.58 10.88
N TYR A 160 5.73 0.61 11.56
CA TYR A 160 4.32 0.67 11.98
C TYR A 160 4.05 1.80 12.97
N GLU A 161 4.96 2.01 13.92
CA GLU A 161 4.77 3.00 14.97
C GLU A 161 4.71 4.42 14.41
N LYS A 162 5.58 4.73 13.47
CA LYS A 162 5.61 6.03 12.82
C LYS A 162 4.33 6.29 12.03
N ALA A 163 3.86 5.29 11.29
CA ALA A 163 2.60 5.39 10.55
C ALA A 163 1.42 5.61 11.51
N LEU A 164 1.37 4.87 12.62
CA LEU A 164 0.30 5.01 13.60
C LEU A 164 0.29 6.39 14.26
N GLU A 165 1.45 6.96 14.54
CA GLU A 165 1.56 8.32 15.09
C GLU A 165 0.94 9.35 14.14
N VAL A 166 1.25 9.25 12.85
CA VAL A 166 0.69 10.16 11.82
C VAL A 166 -0.82 10.02 11.74
N ILE A 167 -1.33 8.79 11.76
CA ILE A 167 -2.79 8.54 11.75
C ILE A 167 -3.45 9.21 12.95
N LYS A 168 -2.87 9.06 14.14
CA LYS A 168 -3.40 9.69 15.36
C LYS A 168 -3.45 11.21 15.25
N GLU A 169 -2.41 11.83 14.70
CA GLU A 169 -2.38 13.28 14.48
C GLU A 169 -3.46 13.74 13.52
N LEU A 170 -3.70 12.99 12.46
CA LEU A 170 -4.69 13.35 11.43
C LEU A 170 -6.14 13.10 11.87
N THR A 171 -6.34 12.34 12.93
CA THR A 171 -7.67 11.97 13.44
C THR A 171 -8.03 12.64 14.77
N LYS A 172 -7.23 13.57 15.22
CA LYS A 172 -7.52 14.35 16.43
C LYS A 172 -8.74 15.22 16.28
#